data_55ef38767945225fb422ecd4a97188e0
#
_entry.id   55ef38767945225fb422ecd4a97188e0
#
_cell.length_a   1.000
_cell.length_b   1.000
_cell.length_c   1.000
_cell.angle_alpha   90.00
_cell.angle_beta   90.00
_cell.angle_gamma   90.00
#
_symmetry.space_group_name_H-M   'P 1'
#
loop_
_entity.id
_entity.type
_entity.pdbx_description
1 polymer ?
#
loop_
_entity_poly.entity_id
_entity_poly.type
_entity_poly.pdbx_seq_one_letter_code
_entity_poly.pdbx_strand_id
1 'polypeptide(L)'
;MKKVLLLLLIFMVFIVMMASAKADDFNCLVEALYHEARSESFVGMLSVANVILTRKESSNFPDTICKVVHQGKYWKDNPVRDKCHFSYWCDGRPERFTDMAGLIKSINVAEMSLKGIQIKQTVGATHYHASYVTPGWASDPNFKSLGQIGTHVFYIDMRE
;
A
#
# COMPACT_ATOMS: atom_id res chain seq x y z
N MET A 1 -37.32 26.01 4.07
CA MET A 1 -36.34 26.24 2.98
C MET A 1 -34.89 26.33 3.48
N LYS A 2 -34.54 27.23 4.43
CA LYS A 2 -33.14 27.39 4.91
C LYS A 2 -32.51 26.10 5.48
N LYS A 3 -33.27 25.29 6.25
CA LYS A 3 -32.76 24.01 6.82
C LYS A 3 -32.46 22.95 5.74
N VAL A 4 -33.28 22.87 4.69
CA VAL A 4 -33.07 21.95 3.56
C VAL A 4 -31.85 22.35 2.76
N LEU A 5 -31.63 23.64 2.51
CA LEU A 5 -30.47 24.16 1.82
C LEU A 5 -29.18 23.87 2.61
N LEU A 6 -29.19 24.02 3.93
CA LEU A 6 -28.06 23.70 4.80
C LEU A 6 -27.70 22.22 4.74
N LEU A 7 -28.71 21.34 4.78
CA LEU A 7 -28.47 19.88 4.67
C LEU A 7 -27.87 19.48 3.32
N LEU A 8 -28.35 20.09 2.23
CA LEU A 8 -27.79 19.86 0.90
C LEU A 8 -26.33 20.32 0.79
N LEU A 9 -26.01 21.48 1.38
CA LEU A 9 -24.63 21.98 1.42
C LEU A 9 -23.70 21.04 2.21
N ILE A 10 -24.12 20.57 3.39
CA ILE A 10 -23.35 19.61 4.21
C ILE A 10 -23.12 18.31 3.43
N PHE A 11 -24.15 17.80 2.75
CA PHE A 11 -24.05 16.58 1.95
C PHE A 11 -23.09 16.74 0.76
N MET A 12 -23.15 17.89 0.07
CA MET A 12 -22.22 18.20 -1.02
C MET A 12 -20.76 18.28 -0.54
N VAL A 13 -20.52 18.95 0.60
CA VAL A 13 -19.17 19.02 1.20
C VAL A 13 -18.67 17.61 1.56
N PHE A 14 -19.53 16.77 2.13
CA PHE A 14 -19.16 15.39 2.48
C PHE A 14 -18.79 14.56 1.24
N ILE A 15 -19.55 14.67 0.14
CA ILE A 15 -19.23 13.99 -1.12
C ILE A 15 -17.86 14.44 -1.66
N VAL A 16 -17.58 15.74 -1.65
CA VAL A 16 -16.30 16.28 -2.13
C VAL A 16 -15.14 15.76 -1.28
N MET A 17 -15.29 15.74 0.05
CA MET A 17 -14.25 15.22 0.94
C MET A 17 -13.98 13.72 0.70
N MET A 18 -15.02 12.91 0.50
CA MET A 18 -14.88 11.47 0.21
C MET A 18 -14.21 11.22 -1.14
N ALA A 19 -14.49 12.04 -2.15
CA ALA A 19 -13.86 11.93 -3.46
C ALA A 19 -12.37 12.29 -3.40
N SER A 20 -11.99 13.31 -2.63
CA SER A 20 -10.59 13.71 -2.42
C SER A 20 -9.79 12.60 -1.72
N ALA A 21 -10.30 12.03 -0.63
CA ALA A 21 -9.62 10.96 0.09
C ALA A 21 -9.37 9.71 -0.77
N LYS A 22 -10.32 9.37 -1.66
CA LYS A 22 -10.12 8.25 -2.60
C LYS A 22 -9.06 8.54 -3.66
N ALA A 23 -8.97 9.80 -4.13
CA ALA A 23 -7.93 10.21 -5.09
C ALA A 23 -6.54 10.16 -4.44
N ASP A 24 -6.42 10.57 -3.18
CA ASP A 24 -5.16 10.50 -2.43
C ASP A 24 -4.72 9.04 -2.22
N ASP A 25 -5.61 8.16 -1.81
CA ASP A 25 -5.33 6.72 -1.63
C ASP A 25 -4.90 6.06 -2.95
N PHE A 26 -5.52 6.42 -4.08
CA PHE A 26 -5.09 5.94 -5.39
C PHE A 26 -3.66 6.38 -5.72
N ASN A 27 -3.33 7.66 -5.53
CA ASN A 27 -1.99 8.19 -5.80
C ASN A 27 -0.94 7.54 -4.90
N CYS A 28 -1.22 7.37 -3.61
CA CYS A 28 -0.33 6.68 -2.68
C CYS A 28 -0.10 5.21 -3.08
N LEU A 29 -1.12 4.52 -3.58
CA LEU A 29 -0.97 3.14 -4.07
C LEU A 29 -0.08 3.10 -5.31
N VAL A 30 -0.31 3.97 -6.29
CA VAL A 30 0.52 4.06 -7.51
C VAL A 30 1.99 4.32 -7.16
N GLU A 31 2.25 5.27 -6.26
CA GLU A 31 3.60 5.62 -5.81
C GLU A 31 4.28 4.44 -5.12
N ALA A 32 3.61 3.79 -4.18
CA ALA A 32 4.15 2.61 -3.50
C ALA A 32 4.46 1.47 -4.48
N LEU A 33 3.55 1.15 -5.40
CA LEU A 33 3.75 0.12 -6.41
C LEU A 33 4.91 0.44 -7.36
N TYR A 34 5.07 1.71 -7.71
CA TYR A 34 6.17 2.14 -8.55
C TYR A 34 7.52 1.95 -7.86
N HIS A 35 7.66 2.41 -6.63
CA HIS A 35 8.94 2.35 -5.93
C HIS A 35 9.30 0.94 -5.45
N GLU A 36 8.32 0.16 -5.02
CA GLU A 36 8.53 -1.19 -4.48
C GLU A 36 8.60 -2.28 -5.56
N ALA A 37 7.84 -2.13 -6.66
CA ALA A 37 7.58 -3.26 -7.56
C ALA A 37 7.61 -2.93 -9.06
N ARG A 38 8.12 -1.75 -9.50
CA ARG A 38 8.12 -1.41 -10.94
C ARG A 38 8.88 -2.39 -11.83
N SER A 39 9.90 -3.07 -11.30
CA SER A 39 10.68 -4.09 -12.00
C SER A 39 10.04 -5.49 -11.98
N GLU A 40 9.04 -5.70 -11.11
CA GLU A 40 8.33 -6.97 -11.03
C GLU A 40 7.45 -7.25 -12.24
N SER A 41 7.08 -8.51 -12.42
CA SER A 41 6.00 -8.89 -13.32
C SER A 41 4.67 -8.24 -12.86
N PHE A 42 3.66 -8.25 -13.73
CA PHE A 42 2.31 -7.78 -13.38
C PHE A 42 1.77 -8.51 -12.14
N VAL A 43 1.95 -9.85 -12.08
CA VAL A 43 1.54 -10.68 -10.95
C VAL A 43 2.30 -10.31 -9.67
N GLY A 44 3.61 -10.07 -9.77
CA GLY A 44 4.43 -9.65 -8.62
C GLY A 44 3.98 -8.28 -8.06
N MET A 45 3.74 -7.31 -8.93
CA MET A 45 3.26 -5.98 -8.52
C MET A 45 1.85 -6.06 -7.90
N LEU A 46 0.94 -6.84 -8.48
CA LEU A 46 -0.41 -7.05 -7.93
C LEU A 46 -0.36 -7.75 -6.57
N SER A 47 0.62 -8.63 -6.35
CA SER A 47 0.84 -9.27 -5.04
C SER A 47 1.29 -8.27 -3.97
N VAL A 48 2.12 -7.28 -4.33
CA VAL A 48 2.47 -6.16 -3.42
C VAL A 48 1.24 -5.30 -3.13
N ALA A 49 0.41 -5.01 -4.14
CA ALA A 49 -0.86 -4.31 -3.94
C ALA A 49 -1.79 -5.06 -2.97
N ASN A 50 -1.87 -6.40 -3.07
CA ASN A 50 -2.65 -7.22 -2.13
C ASN A 50 -2.20 -6.98 -0.67
N VAL A 51 -0.89 -6.93 -0.40
CA VAL A 51 -0.38 -6.66 0.96
C VAL A 51 -0.83 -5.28 1.45
N ILE A 52 -0.71 -4.25 0.62
CA ILE A 52 -1.11 -2.87 0.98
C ILE A 52 -2.61 -2.82 1.31
N LEU A 53 -3.44 -3.44 0.47
CA LEU A 53 -4.89 -3.46 0.65
C LEU A 53 -5.30 -4.33 1.85
N THR A 54 -4.67 -5.49 2.07
CA THR A 54 -4.90 -6.31 3.26
C THR A 54 -4.58 -5.54 4.53
N ARG A 55 -3.45 -4.82 4.58
CA ARG A 55 -3.11 -3.97 5.73
C ARG A 55 -4.16 -2.90 5.97
N LYS A 56 -4.59 -2.18 4.93
CA LYS A 56 -5.65 -1.16 5.05
C LYS A 56 -6.97 -1.72 5.61
N GLU A 57 -7.32 -2.97 5.30
CA GLU A 57 -8.55 -3.62 5.78
C GLU A 57 -8.39 -4.23 7.20
N SER A 58 -7.16 -4.46 7.66
CA SER A 58 -6.87 -5.03 8.98
C SER A 58 -6.90 -3.96 10.07
N SER A 59 -7.50 -4.26 11.23
CA SER A 59 -7.52 -3.38 12.40
C SER A 59 -6.14 -3.15 13.04
N ASN A 60 -5.13 -3.94 12.68
CA ASN A 60 -3.76 -3.84 13.19
C ASN A 60 -2.91 -2.83 12.41
N PHE A 61 -3.45 -2.29 11.32
CA PHE A 61 -2.78 -1.31 10.47
C PHE A 61 -3.62 -0.03 10.31
N PRO A 62 -3.04 1.03 9.76
CA PRO A 62 -3.80 2.24 9.46
C PRO A 62 -4.93 2.01 8.45
N ASP A 63 -5.97 2.81 8.55
CA ASP A 63 -7.25 2.69 7.86
C ASP A 63 -7.30 3.30 6.44
N THR A 64 -6.20 3.92 5.96
CA THR A 64 -6.07 4.46 4.61
C THR A 64 -4.79 3.95 3.94
N ILE A 65 -4.80 3.86 2.61
CA ILE A 65 -3.62 3.41 1.84
C ILE A 65 -2.44 4.34 2.10
N CYS A 66 -2.66 5.67 2.07
CA CYS A 66 -1.59 6.62 2.33
C CYS A 66 -0.96 6.41 3.71
N LYS A 67 -1.75 6.21 4.76
CA LYS A 67 -1.22 5.94 6.10
C LYS A 67 -0.49 4.59 6.18
N VAL A 68 -0.93 3.57 5.46
CA VAL A 68 -0.26 2.26 5.39
C VAL A 68 1.11 2.40 4.74
N VAL A 69 1.20 3.04 3.56
CA VAL A 69 2.47 3.14 2.83
C VAL A 69 3.45 4.13 3.45
N HIS A 70 2.95 5.10 4.20
CA HIS A 70 3.77 6.04 4.95
C HIS A 70 4.05 5.59 6.40
N GLN A 71 3.65 4.38 6.78
CA GLN A 71 3.84 3.87 8.13
C GLN A 71 5.33 3.71 8.46
N GLY A 72 5.74 4.22 9.64
CA GLY A 72 7.12 4.15 10.09
C GLY A 72 7.35 4.84 11.41
N LYS A 73 8.61 5.02 11.76
CA LYS A 73 8.99 5.82 12.92
C LYS A 73 9.12 7.30 12.53
N TYR A 74 8.53 8.16 13.34
CA TYR A 74 8.57 9.61 13.14
C TYR A 74 9.26 10.31 14.30
N TRP A 75 9.96 11.39 13.99
CA TRP A 75 10.44 12.38 14.95
C TRP A 75 9.75 13.71 14.65
N LYS A 76 8.87 14.16 15.55
CA LYS A 76 7.87 15.20 15.24
C LYS A 76 7.08 14.77 14.00
N ASP A 77 6.98 15.61 12.98
CA ASP A 77 6.24 15.33 11.74
C ASP A 77 7.12 14.77 10.60
N ASN A 78 8.40 14.45 10.89
CA ASN A 78 9.32 13.96 9.88
C ASN A 78 9.57 12.46 10.04
N PRO A 79 9.51 11.67 8.96
CA PRO A 79 9.86 10.26 9.01
C PRO A 79 11.35 10.09 9.33
N VAL A 80 11.64 9.15 10.21
CA VAL A 80 13.03 8.82 10.57
C VAL A 80 13.62 7.97 9.45
N ARG A 81 14.76 8.39 8.93
CA ARG A 81 15.45 7.73 7.82
C ARG A 81 15.62 6.23 8.06
N ASP A 82 15.33 5.43 7.05
CA ASP A 82 15.43 3.96 7.03
C ASP A 82 14.62 3.25 8.13
N LYS A 83 13.54 3.89 8.66
CA LYS A 83 12.65 3.35 9.69
C LYS A 83 11.19 3.30 9.26
N CYS A 84 10.93 3.23 7.96
CA CYS A 84 9.59 3.08 7.38
C CYS A 84 9.34 1.63 6.95
N HIS A 85 8.08 1.21 6.94
CA HIS A 85 7.68 -0.11 6.47
C HIS A 85 7.88 -0.26 4.96
N PHE A 86 7.62 0.81 4.22
CA PHE A 86 7.97 0.95 2.80
C PHE A 86 9.18 1.86 2.72
N SER A 87 10.31 1.30 2.29
CA SER A 87 11.63 1.95 2.43
C SER A 87 11.74 3.24 1.64
N TYR A 88 11.09 3.32 0.48
CA TYR A 88 11.14 4.49 -0.40
C TYR A 88 10.70 5.77 0.31
N TRP A 89 9.70 5.69 1.21
CA TRP A 89 9.11 6.84 1.89
C TRP A 89 10.10 7.60 2.80
N CYS A 90 11.16 6.95 3.27
CA CYS A 90 12.12 7.57 4.17
C CYS A 90 13.58 7.19 3.91
N ASP A 91 13.92 6.81 2.68
CA ASP A 91 15.31 6.55 2.27
C ASP A 91 16.12 7.84 2.03
N GLY A 92 15.45 9.00 2.09
CA GLY A 92 16.03 10.33 1.91
C GLY A 92 16.24 10.73 0.45
N ARG A 93 15.59 10.03 -0.49
CA ARG A 93 15.56 10.36 -1.92
C ARG A 93 14.21 10.98 -2.26
N PRO A 94 14.13 11.83 -3.28
CA PRO A 94 12.85 12.33 -3.75
C PRO A 94 12.10 11.25 -4.54
N GLU A 95 10.80 11.10 -4.29
CA GLU A 95 9.88 10.18 -4.95
C GLU A 95 9.58 10.68 -6.39
N ARG A 96 10.44 10.29 -7.34
CA ARG A 96 10.31 10.69 -8.73
C ARG A 96 9.99 9.52 -9.64
N PHE A 97 9.05 9.72 -10.54
CA PHE A 97 8.71 8.78 -11.59
C PHE A 97 9.64 9.00 -12.80
N THR A 98 10.67 8.19 -12.92
CA THR A 98 11.68 8.29 -14.01
C THR A 98 11.49 7.22 -15.09
N ASP A 99 10.75 6.16 -14.80
CA ASP A 99 10.39 5.07 -15.72
C ASP A 99 8.90 5.15 -16.06
N MET A 100 8.59 5.64 -17.25
CA MET A 100 7.22 5.80 -17.73
C MET A 100 6.49 4.45 -17.88
N ALA A 101 7.18 3.40 -18.33
CA ALA A 101 6.57 2.08 -18.47
C ALA A 101 6.20 1.48 -17.11
N GLY A 102 7.10 1.63 -16.11
CA GLY A 102 6.84 1.27 -14.74
C GLY A 102 5.68 2.05 -14.13
N LEU A 103 5.58 3.36 -14.41
CA LEU A 103 4.47 4.18 -13.92
C LEU A 103 3.13 3.75 -14.53
N ILE A 104 3.05 3.54 -15.84
CA ILE A 104 1.82 3.07 -16.50
C ILE A 104 1.39 1.72 -15.92
N LYS A 105 2.33 0.79 -15.70
CA LYS A 105 2.05 -0.50 -15.08
C LYS A 105 1.51 -0.32 -13.66
N SER A 106 2.11 0.57 -12.85
CA SER A 106 1.66 0.85 -11.48
C SER A 106 0.24 1.42 -11.45
N ILE A 107 -0.09 2.33 -12.36
CA ILE A 107 -1.45 2.88 -12.53
C ILE A 107 -2.46 1.76 -12.83
N ASN A 108 -2.18 0.92 -13.83
CA ASN A 108 -3.07 -0.18 -14.22
C ASN A 108 -3.28 -1.18 -13.08
N VAL A 109 -2.20 -1.55 -12.36
CA VAL A 109 -2.29 -2.47 -11.22
C VAL A 109 -3.08 -1.84 -10.07
N ALA A 110 -2.85 -0.55 -9.76
CA ALA A 110 -3.61 0.15 -8.73
C ALA A 110 -5.10 0.17 -9.05
N GLU A 111 -5.49 0.51 -10.29
CA GLU A 111 -6.89 0.48 -10.72
C GLU A 111 -7.52 -0.91 -10.57
N MET A 112 -6.82 -1.95 -11.00
CA MET A 112 -7.32 -3.33 -10.92
C MET A 112 -7.46 -3.79 -9.47
N SER A 113 -6.47 -3.49 -8.63
CA SER A 113 -6.50 -3.84 -7.20
C SER A 113 -7.68 -3.18 -6.48
N LEU A 114 -7.92 -1.89 -6.74
CA LEU A 114 -9.05 -1.16 -6.15
C LEU A 114 -10.42 -1.62 -6.67
N LYS A 115 -10.46 -2.30 -7.82
CA LYS A 115 -11.66 -3.00 -8.33
C LYS A 115 -11.80 -4.42 -7.75
N GLY A 116 -10.93 -4.83 -6.83
CA GLY A 116 -11.00 -6.14 -6.16
C GLY A 116 -10.26 -7.28 -6.87
N ILE A 117 -9.47 -6.99 -7.90
CA ILE A 117 -8.63 -8.01 -8.54
C ILE A 117 -7.45 -8.34 -7.61
N GLN A 118 -7.30 -9.62 -7.29
CA GLN A 118 -6.30 -10.11 -6.34
C GLN A 118 -5.57 -11.35 -6.88
N ILE A 119 -4.35 -11.56 -6.43
CA ILE A 119 -3.62 -12.82 -6.64
C ILE A 119 -3.99 -13.78 -5.51
N LYS A 120 -4.65 -14.89 -5.85
CA LYS A 120 -5.17 -15.87 -4.89
C LYS A 120 -4.11 -16.33 -3.88
N GLN A 121 -2.87 -16.52 -4.35
CA GLN A 121 -1.76 -16.99 -3.49
C GLN A 121 -1.42 -15.99 -2.39
N THR A 122 -1.62 -14.68 -2.59
CA THR A 122 -1.27 -13.61 -1.62
C THR A 122 -2.48 -12.97 -0.95
N VAL A 123 -3.66 -13.58 -1.06
CA VAL A 123 -4.82 -13.16 -0.27
C VAL A 123 -4.52 -13.31 1.21
N GLY A 124 -4.74 -12.26 1.99
CA GLY A 124 -4.45 -12.21 3.42
C GLY A 124 -2.97 -11.95 3.76
N ALA A 125 -2.09 -11.80 2.77
CA ALA A 125 -0.70 -11.44 3.03
C ALA A 125 -0.59 -10.04 3.64
N THR A 126 0.15 -9.93 4.75
CA THR A 126 0.42 -8.66 5.44
C THR A 126 1.90 -8.27 5.40
N HIS A 127 2.78 -9.22 5.05
CA HIS A 127 4.23 -9.02 5.02
C HIS A 127 4.87 -9.61 3.76
N TYR A 128 5.96 -9.01 3.33
CA TYR A 128 6.86 -9.56 2.31
C TYR A 128 8.29 -9.05 2.51
N HIS A 129 9.24 -9.76 1.93
CA HIS A 129 10.63 -9.32 1.81
C HIS A 129 11.20 -9.75 0.47
N ALA A 130 12.28 -9.09 0.03
CA ALA A 130 12.99 -9.50 -1.18
C ALA A 130 13.65 -10.88 -0.96
N SER A 131 13.58 -11.76 -1.96
CA SER A 131 14.01 -13.15 -1.86
C SER A 131 15.52 -13.35 -1.54
N TYR A 132 16.33 -12.31 -1.72
CA TYR A 132 17.76 -12.30 -1.42
C TYR A 132 18.11 -11.85 0.01
N VAL A 133 17.11 -11.53 0.85
CA VAL A 133 17.28 -11.21 2.27
C VAL A 133 16.38 -12.11 3.11
N THR A 134 16.80 -12.39 4.35
CA THR A 134 15.97 -13.11 5.32
C THR A 134 15.87 -12.26 6.60
N PRO A 135 14.82 -11.45 6.76
CA PRO A 135 14.66 -10.67 7.97
C PRO A 135 14.35 -11.59 9.16
N GLY A 136 14.78 -11.17 10.36
CA GLY A 136 14.62 -11.98 11.56
C GLY A 136 13.18 -12.41 11.85
N TRP A 137 12.19 -11.56 11.53
CA TRP A 137 10.77 -11.89 11.71
C TRP A 137 10.29 -13.04 10.80
N ALA A 138 10.92 -13.28 9.64
CA ALA A 138 10.51 -14.35 8.73
C ALA A 138 10.73 -15.76 9.30
N SER A 139 11.54 -15.88 10.37
CA SER A 139 11.77 -17.12 11.11
C SER A 139 10.83 -17.28 12.33
N ASP A 140 10.00 -16.28 12.64
CA ASP A 140 9.02 -16.37 13.72
C ASP A 140 7.87 -17.31 13.27
N PRO A 141 7.49 -18.33 14.09
CA PRO A 141 6.46 -19.31 13.75
C PRO A 141 5.07 -18.69 13.52
N ASN A 142 4.84 -17.46 14.00
CA ASN A 142 3.61 -16.74 13.73
C ASN A 142 3.51 -16.20 12.30
N PHE A 143 4.60 -16.19 11.52
CA PHE A 143 4.58 -15.80 10.11
C PHE A 143 4.51 -17.03 9.21
N LYS A 144 3.36 -17.26 8.61
CA LYS A 144 3.15 -18.34 7.63
C LYS A 144 3.55 -17.87 6.24
N SER A 145 4.57 -18.52 5.66
CA SER A 145 4.96 -18.24 4.26
C SER A 145 3.88 -18.69 3.28
N LEU A 146 3.58 -17.83 2.32
CA LEU A 146 2.72 -18.10 1.16
C LEU A 146 3.55 -18.42 -0.09
N GLY A 147 4.89 -18.45 0.03
CA GLY A 147 5.80 -18.68 -1.07
C GLY A 147 6.26 -17.44 -1.79
N GLN A 148 7.04 -17.66 -2.85
CA GLN A 148 7.66 -16.61 -3.64
C GLN A 148 6.84 -16.29 -4.89
N ILE A 149 6.73 -14.99 -5.21
CA ILE A 149 6.24 -14.47 -6.49
C ILE A 149 7.23 -13.38 -6.93
N GLY A 150 7.80 -13.55 -8.12
CA GLY A 150 8.86 -12.65 -8.60
C GLY A 150 10.06 -12.66 -7.68
N THR A 151 10.52 -11.51 -7.25
CA THR A 151 11.64 -11.36 -6.32
C THR A 151 11.20 -11.18 -4.86
N HIS A 152 9.93 -11.43 -4.52
CA HIS A 152 9.40 -11.29 -3.16
C HIS A 152 8.86 -12.60 -2.60
N VAL A 153 9.08 -12.83 -1.29
CA VAL A 153 8.45 -13.89 -0.52
C VAL A 153 7.39 -13.28 0.39
N PHE A 154 6.16 -13.83 0.34
CA PHE A 154 4.99 -13.27 1.01
C PHE A 154 4.59 -14.08 2.24
N TYR A 155 4.01 -13.41 3.25
CA TYR A 155 3.64 -14.01 4.53
C TYR A 155 2.32 -13.46 5.06
N ILE A 156 1.59 -14.32 5.80
CA ILE A 156 0.50 -13.94 6.70
C ILE A 156 1.06 -13.90 8.12
N ASP A 157 0.78 -12.83 8.86
CA ASP A 157 0.94 -12.83 10.31
C ASP A 157 -0.29 -13.52 10.93
N MET A 158 -0.09 -14.66 11.57
CA MET A 158 -1.17 -15.49 12.14
C MET A 158 -1.76 -14.92 13.45
N ARG A 159 -1.24 -13.78 13.90
CA ARG A 159 -1.74 -13.06 15.09
C ARG A 159 -2.81 -12.01 14.72
N GLU A 160 -3.02 -11.78 13.42
CA GLU A 160 -3.95 -10.79 12.87
C GLU A 160 -5.35 -11.35 12.60
#